data_ef2e7783438783c925a3d531b290252c
#
_entry.id   ef2e7783438783c925a3d531b290252c
#
_cell.length_a   1.000
_cell.length_b   1.000
_cell.length_c   1.000
_cell.angle_alpha   90.00
_cell.angle_beta   90.00
_cell.angle_gamma   90.00
#
_symmetry.space_group_name_H-M   'P 1'
#
loop_
_entity.id
_entity.type
_entity.pdbx_description
1 polymer ?
#
loop_
_entity_poly.entity_id
_entity_poly.type
_entity_poly.pdbx_seq_one_letter_code
_entity_poly.pdbx_strand_id
1 'polypeptide(L)'
;EKTEKNIWTGVNANVGEFDGLWTLATAAGSGAIDGGDGAITAANVVAKLGGIVDAIPSALYGKEDVSIYISQNIARAYVRALGGFAISSNGYKNESHMWYGDGALTFDGVKLFVANGLNDNQALAAQKSNLYFGTGLLNDMNEVKVLDMADLDGSQNVRVVMRYTSGVNFGISSDIVHYGGA
;
A
#
# COMPACT_ATOMS: atom_id res chain seq x y z
N GLU A 1 2.48 11.26 5.00
CA GLU A 1 1.41 11.18 3.98
C GLU A 1 2.01 11.19 2.57
N LYS A 2 2.76 12.24 2.19
CA LYS A 2 3.37 12.32 0.84
C LYS A 2 4.38 11.21 0.56
N THR A 3 5.18 10.82 1.54
CA THR A 3 6.16 9.73 1.42
C THR A 3 5.48 8.38 1.25
N GLU A 4 4.43 8.11 2.01
CA GLU A 4 3.66 6.87 1.89
C GLU A 4 2.98 6.75 0.53
N LYS A 5 2.42 7.86 0.03
CA LYS A 5 1.87 7.91 -1.33
C LYS A 5 2.93 7.59 -2.38
N ASN A 6 4.13 8.15 -2.27
CA ASN A 6 5.21 7.88 -3.21
C ASN A 6 5.63 6.41 -3.25
N ILE A 7 5.63 5.71 -2.11
CA ILE A 7 5.95 4.28 -2.03
C ILE A 7 4.96 3.44 -2.85
N TRP A 8 3.70 3.82 -2.88
CA TRP A 8 2.66 3.04 -3.55
C TRP A 8 2.32 3.55 -4.94
N THR A 9 1.99 4.83 -5.08
CA THR A 9 1.44 5.42 -6.31
C THR A 9 2.19 6.66 -6.78
N GLY A 10 3.43 6.85 -6.33
CA GLY A 10 4.28 7.91 -6.83
C GLY A 10 4.53 7.80 -8.34
N VAL A 11 4.77 8.92 -8.98
CA VAL A 11 5.07 9.00 -10.41
C VAL A 11 6.30 9.87 -10.60
N ASN A 12 7.35 9.30 -11.18
CA ASN A 12 8.64 9.96 -11.37
C ASN A 12 8.58 11.23 -12.26
N ALA A 13 7.52 11.37 -13.06
CA ALA A 13 7.29 12.58 -13.84
C ALA A 13 6.98 13.81 -12.96
N ASN A 14 6.57 13.61 -11.71
CA ASN A 14 6.27 14.66 -10.76
C ASN A 14 7.53 15.06 -9.97
N VAL A 15 7.67 16.37 -9.71
CA VAL A 15 8.82 16.88 -8.95
C VAL A 15 8.86 16.33 -7.52
N GLY A 16 9.94 15.66 -7.18
CA GLY A 16 10.17 15.09 -5.84
C GLY A 16 9.39 13.79 -5.58
N GLU A 17 9.00 13.09 -6.63
CA GLU A 17 8.40 11.76 -6.55
C GLU A 17 9.29 10.74 -7.29
N PHE A 18 9.08 9.47 -6.98
CA PHE A 18 9.63 8.32 -7.68
C PHE A 18 8.49 7.35 -8.01
N ASP A 19 8.70 6.45 -8.96
CA ASP A 19 7.67 5.48 -9.33
C ASP A 19 7.41 4.52 -8.17
N GLY A 20 6.17 4.52 -7.69
CA GLY A 20 5.73 3.66 -6.59
C GLY A 20 5.51 2.22 -7.03
N LEU A 21 5.37 1.30 -6.07
CA LEU A 21 5.21 -0.14 -6.32
C LEU A 21 4.02 -0.44 -7.24
N TRP A 22 2.88 0.20 -7.01
CA TRP A 22 1.70 0.01 -7.85
C TRP A 22 1.90 0.60 -9.25
N THR A 23 2.52 1.77 -9.34
CA THR A 23 2.85 2.42 -10.62
C THR A 23 3.81 1.56 -11.44
N LEU A 24 4.83 0.97 -10.80
CA LEU A 24 5.76 0.05 -11.46
C LEU A 24 5.06 -1.24 -11.91
N ALA A 25 4.14 -1.79 -11.09
CA ALA A 25 3.41 -3.01 -11.43
C ALA A 25 2.46 -2.81 -12.60
N THR A 26 1.85 -1.63 -12.73
CA THR A 26 0.92 -1.29 -13.82
C THR A 26 1.60 -0.78 -15.07
N ALA A 27 2.91 -0.51 -15.02
CA ALA A 27 3.67 -0.05 -16.18
C ALA A 27 3.65 -1.06 -17.33
N ALA A 28 3.56 -0.56 -18.55
CA ALA A 28 3.57 -1.41 -19.74
C ALA A 28 4.83 -2.28 -19.79
N GLY A 29 4.66 -3.59 -19.91
CA GLY A 29 5.77 -4.55 -19.94
C GLY A 29 6.38 -4.89 -18.57
N SER A 30 5.75 -4.50 -17.47
CA SER A 30 6.22 -4.83 -16.11
C SER A 30 6.28 -6.35 -15.86
N GLY A 31 5.41 -7.13 -16.51
CA GLY A 31 5.25 -8.56 -16.29
C GLY A 31 4.44 -8.91 -15.04
N ALA A 32 3.92 -7.93 -14.31
CA ALA A 32 2.99 -8.17 -13.21
C ALA A 32 1.63 -8.63 -13.73
N ILE A 33 0.93 -9.41 -12.91
CA ILE A 33 -0.36 -10.00 -13.27
C ILE A 33 -1.47 -8.98 -13.06
N ASP A 34 -2.33 -8.83 -14.06
CA ASP A 34 -3.54 -8.02 -13.95
C ASP A 34 -4.65 -8.82 -13.24
N GLY A 35 -5.02 -8.39 -12.04
CA GLY A 35 -6.12 -8.93 -11.23
C GLY A 35 -7.48 -8.30 -11.55
N GLY A 36 -7.54 -7.43 -12.58
CA GLY A 36 -8.75 -6.74 -13.00
C GLY A 36 -8.86 -5.30 -12.52
N ASP A 37 -9.97 -4.68 -12.86
CA ASP A 37 -10.24 -3.29 -12.57
C ASP A 37 -11.69 -3.04 -12.11
N GLY A 38 -12.00 -1.75 -11.93
CA GLY A 38 -13.32 -1.23 -11.65
C GLY A 38 -13.57 -0.90 -10.18
N ALA A 39 -14.67 -0.20 -9.96
CA ALA A 39 -15.04 0.29 -8.63
C ALA A 39 -15.42 -0.87 -7.68
N ILE A 40 -14.87 -0.82 -6.49
CA ILE A 40 -15.17 -1.78 -5.42
C ILE A 40 -16.17 -1.16 -4.45
N THR A 41 -17.27 -1.89 -4.25
CA THR A 41 -18.37 -1.55 -3.34
C THR A 41 -18.60 -2.69 -2.36
N ALA A 42 -19.37 -2.45 -1.30
CA ALA A 42 -19.74 -3.52 -0.35
C ALA A 42 -20.47 -4.69 -1.00
N ALA A 43 -21.13 -4.49 -2.14
CA ALA A 43 -21.85 -5.55 -2.85
C ALA A 43 -20.93 -6.48 -3.67
N ASN A 44 -19.80 -5.96 -4.17
CA ASN A 44 -18.93 -6.72 -5.07
C ASN A 44 -17.52 -7.02 -4.51
N VAL A 45 -17.17 -6.45 -3.35
CA VAL A 45 -15.83 -6.54 -2.78
C VAL A 45 -15.35 -7.98 -2.59
N VAL A 46 -16.23 -8.89 -2.17
CA VAL A 46 -15.90 -10.32 -1.96
C VAL A 46 -15.51 -10.96 -3.29
N ALA A 47 -16.31 -10.75 -4.34
CA ALA A 47 -16.03 -11.29 -5.67
C ALA A 47 -14.73 -10.69 -6.27
N LYS A 48 -14.50 -9.39 -6.07
CA LYS A 48 -13.29 -8.72 -6.57
C LYS A 48 -12.04 -9.16 -5.82
N LEU A 49 -12.08 -9.28 -4.49
CA LEU A 49 -10.99 -9.84 -3.71
C LEU A 49 -10.73 -11.31 -4.07
N GLY A 50 -11.79 -12.11 -4.31
CA GLY A 50 -11.66 -13.47 -4.82
C GLY A 50 -10.88 -13.51 -6.13
N GLY A 51 -11.22 -12.64 -7.09
CA GLY A 51 -10.48 -12.54 -8.36
C GLY A 51 -8.99 -12.19 -8.19
N ILE A 52 -8.67 -11.33 -7.23
CA ILE A 52 -7.26 -11.03 -6.91
C ILE A 52 -6.55 -12.27 -6.34
N VAL A 53 -7.20 -13.00 -5.42
CA VAL A 53 -6.63 -14.21 -4.83
C VAL A 53 -6.45 -15.31 -5.86
N ASP A 54 -7.43 -15.48 -6.75
CA ASP A 54 -7.38 -16.47 -7.84
C ASP A 54 -6.25 -16.15 -8.85
N ALA A 55 -5.91 -14.88 -9.01
CA ALA A 55 -4.81 -14.45 -9.85
C ALA A 55 -3.42 -14.68 -9.22
N ILE A 56 -3.34 -14.94 -7.91
CA ILE A 56 -2.06 -15.24 -7.24
C ILE A 56 -1.53 -16.57 -7.76
N PRO A 57 -0.25 -16.62 -8.24
CA PRO A 57 0.36 -17.85 -8.69
C PRO A 57 0.27 -18.97 -7.63
N SER A 58 -0.08 -20.17 -8.05
CA SER A 58 -0.25 -21.33 -7.15
C SER A 58 0.99 -21.65 -6.31
N ALA A 59 2.17 -21.30 -6.81
CA ALA A 59 3.44 -21.45 -6.08
C ALA A 59 3.57 -20.51 -4.86
N LEU A 60 2.78 -19.44 -4.83
CA LEU A 60 2.79 -18.44 -3.77
C LEU A 60 1.63 -18.61 -2.80
N TYR A 61 0.53 -19.18 -3.26
CA TYR A 61 -0.66 -19.37 -2.44
C TYR A 61 -0.35 -20.28 -1.24
N GLY A 62 -0.74 -19.82 -0.05
CA GLY A 62 -0.46 -20.51 1.21
C GLY A 62 0.88 -20.18 1.87
N LYS A 63 1.74 -19.34 1.27
CA LYS A 63 2.91 -18.82 1.96
C LYS A 63 2.52 -17.74 2.96
N GLU A 64 3.17 -17.75 4.13
CA GLU A 64 2.84 -16.82 5.23
C GLU A 64 3.16 -15.35 4.94
N ASP A 65 4.08 -15.09 4.02
CA ASP A 65 4.55 -13.75 3.67
C ASP A 65 3.79 -13.12 2.48
N VAL A 66 2.83 -13.85 1.89
CA VAL A 66 1.93 -13.30 0.89
C VAL A 66 0.88 -12.44 1.58
N SER A 67 0.69 -11.25 1.05
CA SER A 67 -0.24 -10.28 1.60
C SER A 67 -0.87 -9.46 0.49
N ILE A 68 -2.10 -9.03 0.69
CA ILE A 68 -2.80 -8.11 -0.20
C ILE A 68 -2.81 -6.73 0.45
N TYR A 69 -2.18 -5.77 -0.19
CA TYR A 69 -2.22 -4.37 0.18
C TYR A 69 -3.41 -3.72 -0.50
N ILE A 70 -4.31 -3.17 0.27
CA ILE A 70 -5.58 -2.62 -0.21
C ILE A 70 -5.72 -1.14 0.15
N SER A 71 -6.42 -0.40 -0.69
CA SER A 71 -6.79 0.98 -0.37
C SER A 71 -7.85 1.06 0.73
N GLN A 72 -7.95 2.22 1.35
CA GLN A 72 -8.85 2.43 2.48
C GLN A 72 -10.33 2.21 2.13
N ASN A 73 -10.75 2.57 0.91
CA ASN A 73 -12.12 2.36 0.46
C ASN A 73 -12.47 0.87 0.32
N ILE A 74 -11.53 0.04 -0.16
CA ILE A 74 -11.69 -1.42 -0.25
C ILE A 74 -11.83 -2.02 1.14
N ALA A 75 -10.99 -1.62 2.10
CA ALA A 75 -11.08 -2.08 3.47
C ALA A 75 -12.44 -1.76 4.11
N ARG A 76 -12.92 -0.53 3.91
CA ARG A 76 -14.26 -0.13 4.39
C ARG A 76 -15.39 -0.91 3.72
N ALA A 77 -15.28 -1.13 2.40
CA ALA A 77 -16.26 -1.91 1.66
C ALA A 77 -16.30 -3.35 2.16
N TYR A 78 -15.13 -3.94 2.43
CA TYR A 78 -15.01 -5.31 2.94
C TYR A 78 -15.63 -5.44 4.34
N VAL A 79 -15.29 -4.56 5.28
CA VAL A 79 -15.88 -4.57 6.63
C VAL A 79 -17.39 -4.39 6.58
N ARG A 80 -17.93 -3.56 5.69
CA ARG A 80 -19.38 -3.39 5.49
C ARG A 80 -20.02 -4.64 4.89
N ALA A 81 -19.37 -5.30 3.94
CA ALA A 81 -19.86 -6.54 3.34
C ALA A 81 -19.94 -7.67 4.36
N LEU A 82 -19.04 -7.73 5.33
CA LEU A 82 -19.05 -8.69 6.42
C LEU A 82 -20.07 -8.35 7.54
N GLY A 83 -20.90 -7.33 7.35
CA GLY A 83 -21.88 -6.92 8.36
C GLY A 83 -21.24 -6.15 9.53
N GLY A 84 -20.24 -5.33 9.28
CA GLY A 84 -19.48 -4.57 10.27
C GLY A 84 -20.28 -3.63 11.19
N PHE A 85 -21.60 -3.52 10.97
CA PHE A 85 -22.54 -2.87 11.90
C PHE A 85 -23.28 -3.86 12.80
N ALA A 86 -23.30 -5.14 12.44
CA ALA A 86 -23.84 -6.20 13.25
C ALA A 86 -22.75 -6.64 14.25
N ILE A 87 -22.45 -5.79 15.22
CA ILE A 87 -21.89 -6.27 16.48
C ILE A 87 -22.92 -7.26 16.97
N SER A 88 -22.59 -8.54 16.91
CA SER A 88 -23.47 -9.56 17.41
C SER A 88 -23.81 -9.19 18.84
N SER A 89 -25.07 -9.15 19.16
CA SER A 89 -25.61 -8.87 20.50
C SER A 89 -25.08 -9.82 21.58
N ASN A 90 -24.27 -10.79 21.23
CA ASN A 90 -23.70 -11.82 22.09
C ASN A 90 -22.29 -11.52 22.63
N GLY A 91 -21.79 -10.27 22.52
CA GLY A 91 -20.55 -9.86 23.17
C GLY A 91 -19.29 -10.58 22.68
N TYR A 92 -19.36 -11.40 21.65
CA TYR A 92 -18.17 -11.95 21.00
C TYR A 92 -17.48 -10.81 20.24
N LYS A 93 -16.33 -10.42 20.74
CA LYS A 93 -15.39 -9.55 20.00
C LYS A 93 -14.96 -10.32 18.76
N ASN A 94 -15.61 -10.07 17.64
CA ASN A 94 -15.14 -10.49 16.33
C ASN A 94 -13.95 -9.57 15.95
N GLU A 95 -12.81 -9.78 16.60
CA GLU A 95 -11.59 -9.01 16.41
C GLU A 95 -11.07 -9.08 14.96
N SER A 96 -11.47 -10.12 14.23
CA SER A 96 -11.11 -10.31 12.81
C SER A 96 -11.79 -9.34 11.83
N HIS A 97 -12.79 -8.58 12.26
CA HIS A 97 -13.52 -7.64 11.41
C HIS A 97 -13.15 -6.18 11.66
N MET A 98 -12.31 -5.91 12.63
CA MET A 98 -11.85 -4.55 12.94
C MET A 98 -10.42 -4.36 12.45
N TRP A 99 -10.25 -3.50 11.47
CA TRP A 99 -8.95 -3.20 10.84
C TRP A 99 -7.96 -2.46 11.76
N TYR A 100 -8.40 -1.99 12.90
CA TYR A 100 -7.59 -1.30 13.92
C TYR A 100 -7.55 -2.07 15.26
N GLY A 101 -7.99 -3.33 15.29
CA GLY A 101 -7.79 -4.24 16.40
C GLY A 101 -6.52 -5.08 16.22
N ASP A 102 -6.14 -5.86 17.21
CA ASP A 102 -4.99 -6.79 17.16
C ASP A 102 -5.15 -7.91 16.11
N GLY A 103 -6.33 -8.02 15.47
CA GLY A 103 -6.62 -8.97 14.39
C GLY A 103 -6.39 -8.33 13.02
N ALA A 104 -5.42 -8.82 12.25
CA ALA A 104 -5.29 -8.44 10.86
C ALA A 104 -6.52 -8.88 10.07
N LEU A 105 -7.05 -8.02 9.18
CA LEU A 105 -8.05 -8.41 8.21
C LEU A 105 -7.49 -9.56 7.36
N THR A 106 -8.28 -10.59 7.16
CA THR A 106 -7.92 -11.74 6.30
C THR A 106 -9.01 -12.00 5.28
N PHE A 107 -8.62 -12.44 4.12
CA PHE A 107 -9.52 -12.91 3.08
C PHE A 107 -8.94 -14.18 2.47
N ASP A 108 -9.71 -15.27 2.47
CA ASP A 108 -9.33 -16.57 1.93
C ASP A 108 -7.91 -17.03 2.40
N GLY A 109 -7.63 -16.83 3.69
CA GLY A 109 -6.35 -17.20 4.30
C GLY A 109 -5.20 -16.22 4.04
N VAL A 110 -5.38 -15.20 3.19
CA VAL A 110 -4.37 -14.18 2.89
C VAL A 110 -4.61 -12.95 3.75
N LYS A 111 -3.53 -12.38 4.30
CA LYS A 111 -3.59 -11.16 5.12
C LYS A 111 -3.87 -9.94 4.25
N LEU A 112 -4.78 -9.08 4.71
CA LEU A 112 -5.09 -7.79 4.10
C LEU A 112 -4.43 -6.68 4.90
N PHE A 113 -3.63 -5.85 4.26
CA PHE A 113 -3.03 -4.65 4.85
C PHE A 113 -3.57 -3.39 4.17
N VAL A 114 -3.99 -2.42 4.98
CA VAL A 114 -4.42 -1.13 4.46
C VAL A 114 -3.20 -0.27 4.17
N ALA A 115 -3.02 0.08 2.91
CA ALA A 115 -1.97 0.96 2.43
C ALA A 115 -2.57 2.32 2.06
N ASN A 116 -2.36 3.32 2.92
CA ASN A 116 -2.97 4.65 2.73
C ASN A 116 -2.42 5.41 1.51
N GLY A 117 -1.30 4.96 0.96
CA GLY A 117 -0.73 5.54 -0.26
C GLY A 117 -1.34 5.02 -1.57
N LEU A 118 -2.20 3.99 -1.52
CA LEU A 118 -2.98 3.53 -2.67
C LEU A 118 -4.17 4.45 -2.90
N ASN A 119 -4.45 4.73 -4.18
CA ASN A 119 -5.67 5.45 -4.54
C ASN A 119 -6.90 4.54 -4.37
N ASP A 120 -8.09 5.13 -4.43
CA ASP A 120 -9.34 4.39 -4.33
C ASP A 120 -9.43 3.28 -5.38
N ASN A 121 -9.94 2.13 -4.97
CA ASN A 121 -10.09 0.93 -5.79
C ASN A 121 -8.78 0.30 -6.29
N GLN A 122 -7.64 0.63 -5.67
CA GLN A 122 -6.38 0.00 -6.00
C GLN A 122 -5.99 -1.03 -4.93
N ALA A 123 -5.40 -2.13 -5.39
CA ALA A 123 -4.81 -3.16 -4.54
C ALA A 123 -3.57 -3.76 -5.20
N LEU A 124 -2.68 -4.31 -4.37
CA LEU A 124 -1.48 -5.00 -4.80
C LEU A 124 -1.31 -6.27 -3.95
N ALA A 125 -1.31 -7.44 -4.57
CA ALA A 125 -0.96 -8.68 -3.89
C ALA A 125 0.49 -9.05 -4.21
N ALA A 126 1.28 -9.27 -3.18
CA ALA A 126 2.70 -9.61 -3.32
C ALA A 126 3.23 -10.32 -2.07
N GLN A 127 4.34 -11.04 -2.24
CA GLN A 127 5.15 -11.47 -1.10
C GLN A 127 5.89 -10.27 -0.51
N LYS A 128 5.89 -10.14 0.80
CA LYS A 128 6.64 -9.10 1.50
C LYS A 128 8.13 -9.13 1.17
N SER A 129 8.70 -10.32 1.03
CA SER A 129 10.11 -10.54 0.68
C SER A 129 10.46 -10.14 -0.76
N ASN A 130 9.45 -9.97 -1.63
CA ASN A 130 9.63 -9.53 -3.02
C ASN A 130 9.59 -8.01 -3.19
N LEU A 131 9.24 -7.27 -2.14
CA LEU A 131 9.14 -5.81 -2.14
C LEU A 131 10.38 -5.19 -1.50
N TYR A 132 11.05 -4.31 -2.21
CA TYR A 132 12.28 -3.67 -1.76
C TYR A 132 12.09 -2.18 -1.59
N PHE A 133 12.55 -1.67 -0.45
CA PHE A 133 12.72 -0.26 -0.22
C PHE A 133 14.21 0.05 -0.16
N GLY A 134 14.67 0.90 -1.04
CA GLY A 134 16.06 1.34 -1.12
C GLY A 134 16.23 2.77 -0.61
N THR A 135 17.33 3.00 0.08
CA THR A 135 17.79 4.34 0.44
C THR A 135 19.21 4.50 -0.05
N GLY A 136 19.67 5.73 -0.23
CA GLY A 136 21.05 6.00 -0.64
C GLY A 136 22.05 5.60 0.45
N LEU A 137 22.51 6.56 1.24
CA LEU A 137 23.33 6.31 2.40
C LEU A 137 22.47 6.25 3.66
N LEU A 138 22.79 5.35 4.59
CA LEU A 138 22.08 5.26 5.88
C LEU A 138 22.05 6.60 6.63
N ASN A 139 23.07 7.43 6.43
CA ASN A 139 23.17 8.77 7.02
C ASN A 139 22.26 9.80 6.34
N ASP A 140 21.87 9.59 5.08
CA ASP A 140 21.01 10.52 4.35
C ASP A 140 19.55 10.44 4.77
N MET A 141 19.13 9.35 5.42
CA MET A 141 17.76 9.18 5.91
C MET A 141 17.39 10.17 7.00
N ASN A 142 18.37 10.73 7.71
CA ASN A 142 18.16 11.56 8.89
C ASN A 142 18.86 12.92 8.77
N GLU A 143 19.21 13.36 7.57
CA GLU A 143 19.80 14.69 7.40
C GLU A 143 18.71 15.76 7.63
N VAL A 144 18.64 16.24 8.85
CA VAL A 144 17.80 17.38 9.24
C VAL A 144 18.74 18.49 9.67
N LYS A 145 18.74 19.59 8.92
CA LYS A 145 19.47 20.82 9.28
C LYS A 145 18.49 21.91 9.66
N VAL A 146 18.67 22.45 10.84
CA VAL A 146 17.94 23.64 11.30
C VAL A 146 18.90 24.82 11.16
N LEU A 147 18.56 25.77 10.32
CA LEU A 147 19.33 26.98 10.07
C LEU A 147 18.62 28.17 10.70
N ASP A 148 19.30 28.87 11.59
CA ASP A 148 18.86 30.18 12.03
C ASP A 148 19.20 31.18 10.92
N MET A 149 18.19 31.87 10.43
CA MET A 149 18.36 32.84 9.35
C MET A 149 18.83 34.19 9.87
N ALA A 150 18.86 34.43 11.19
CA ALA A 150 19.28 35.68 11.78
C ALA A 150 20.73 36.04 11.37
N ASP A 151 21.62 35.04 11.32
CA ASP A 151 23.00 35.21 10.92
C ASP A 151 23.20 35.35 9.40
N LEU A 152 22.20 34.98 8.59
CA LEU A 152 22.30 34.94 7.12
C LEU A 152 21.65 36.17 6.46
N ASP A 153 20.48 36.57 6.91
CA ASP A 153 19.66 37.65 6.33
C ASP A 153 19.09 38.61 7.36
N GLY A 154 19.39 38.42 8.65
CA GLY A 154 18.91 39.27 9.74
C GLY A 154 17.42 39.02 10.08
N SER A 155 16.78 38.02 9.49
CA SER A 155 15.38 37.68 9.79
C SER A 155 15.27 36.78 11.02
N GLN A 156 14.15 36.85 11.73
CA GLN A 156 13.83 35.95 12.85
C GLN A 156 13.22 34.62 12.38
N ASN A 157 13.55 34.16 11.17
CA ASN A 157 13.02 32.94 10.58
C ASN A 157 13.97 31.77 10.83
N VAL A 158 13.39 30.59 10.98
CA VAL A 158 14.15 29.34 11.05
C VAL A 158 13.83 28.54 9.79
N ARG A 159 14.87 28.09 9.08
CA ARG A 159 14.73 27.21 7.92
C ARG A 159 15.11 25.79 8.31
N VAL A 160 14.18 24.86 8.11
CA VAL A 160 14.44 23.44 8.26
C VAL A 160 14.66 22.84 6.88
N VAL A 161 15.84 22.23 6.69
CA VAL A 161 16.19 21.54 5.44
C VAL A 161 16.30 20.07 5.74
N MET A 162 15.51 19.26 5.06
CA MET A 162 15.57 17.81 5.09
C MET A 162 15.96 17.30 3.71
N ARG A 163 16.87 16.35 3.65
CA ARG A 163 17.27 15.66 2.43
C ARG A 163 17.27 14.18 2.70
N TYR A 164 16.65 13.43 1.81
CA TYR A 164 16.71 11.97 1.81
C TYR A 164 16.59 11.45 0.38
N THR A 165 17.21 10.32 0.12
CA THR A 165 17.06 9.57 -1.12
C THR A 165 16.35 8.27 -0.81
N SER A 166 15.33 7.97 -1.57
CA SER A 166 14.57 6.72 -1.41
C SER A 166 14.02 6.27 -2.76
N GLY A 167 13.79 5.00 -2.87
CA GLY A 167 13.13 4.40 -4.02
C GLY A 167 12.54 3.05 -3.63
N VAL A 168 11.64 2.55 -4.44
CA VAL A 168 11.03 1.24 -4.27
C VAL A 168 11.18 0.43 -5.54
N ASN A 169 11.24 -0.88 -5.40
CA ASN A 169 11.22 -1.81 -6.52
C ASN A 169 10.76 -3.17 -6.03
N PHE A 170 10.52 -4.08 -6.96
CA PHE A 170 10.26 -5.49 -6.69
C PHE A 170 11.21 -6.37 -7.48
N GLY A 171 11.47 -7.59 -7.01
CA GLY A 171 12.41 -8.50 -7.64
C GLY A 171 11.79 -9.30 -8.77
N ILE A 172 10.66 -9.96 -8.52
CA ILE A 172 9.98 -10.85 -9.45
C ILE A 172 8.60 -10.27 -9.75
N SER A 173 8.42 -9.76 -10.96
CA SER A 173 7.17 -9.14 -11.38
C SER A 173 6.02 -10.14 -11.57
N SER A 174 6.32 -11.35 -12.08
CA SER A 174 5.33 -12.41 -12.27
C SER A 174 4.67 -12.91 -10.97
N ASP A 175 5.22 -12.53 -9.82
CA ASP A 175 4.73 -12.87 -8.50
C ASP A 175 3.87 -11.76 -7.88
N ILE A 176 3.59 -10.71 -8.65
CA ILE A 176 2.81 -9.56 -8.22
C ILE A 176 1.50 -9.52 -8.99
N VAL A 177 0.42 -9.34 -8.26
CA VAL A 177 -0.92 -9.10 -8.83
C VAL A 177 -1.33 -7.68 -8.48
N HIS A 178 -1.61 -6.87 -9.50
CA HIS A 178 -2.18 -5.53 -9.31
C HIS A 178 -3.68 -5.53 -9.63
N TYR A 179 -4.42 -4.67 -8.96
CA TYR A 179 -5.84 -4.43 -9.22
C TYR A 179 -6.10 -2.93 -9.30
N GLY A 180 -6.97 -2.56 -10.23
CA GLY A 180 -7.37 -1.17 -10.45
C GLY A 180 -6.66 -0.54 -11.65
N GLY A 181 -7.42 0.22 -12.43
CA GLY A 181 -6.89 1.02 -13.54
C GLY A 181 -6.29 2.34 -13.06
N ALA A 182 -5.49 2.96 -13.91
CA ALA A 182 -4.96 4.31 -13.74
C ALA A 182 -6.05 5.37 -13.93
#